data_739d86f77108666baba516f542b9e5ca
#
_entry.id   739d86f77108666baba516f542b9e5ca
#
_cell.length_a   1.000
_cell.length_b   1.000
_cell.length_c   1.000
_cell.angle_alpha   90.00
_cell.angle_beta   90.00
_cell.angle_gamma   90.00
#
_symmetry.space_group_name_H-M   'P 1'
#
loop_
_entity.id
_entity.type
_entity.pdbx_description
1 polymer ?
#
loop_
_entity_poly.entity_id
_entity_poly.type
_entity_poly.pdbx_seq_one_letter_code
_entity_poly.pdbx_strand_id
1 'polypeptide(L)'
;MSLPELDYLVIAPHPDDAELGVAGTILALKAQGARVGVLDLTDGEPTPHGSREIRRAETEAATKILSVDWRGNLGLANRSLTADLESRERLAGALRQLRPRCLFAPYWEDAHPDHVAASSLVDAARFWAKLTKTNLPGEPHYPERIIYYFTIHLRIHPRPSFVVDISSHIDAKMQALACYRSQFIEGRPTTPPTVLENVRDRARYWGWAIGVGFGEPFLMREEVGLRSLRDLV
;
A
#
# COMPACT_ATOMS: atom_id res chain seq x y z
N MET A 1 3.04 -25.35 -1.58
CA MET A 1 2.03 -24.76 -2.47
C MET A 1 2.69 -23.56 -3.14
N SER A 2 2.46 -23.33 -4.44
CA SER A 2 2.92 -22.13 -5.13
C SER A 2 2.15 -20.91 -4.61
N LEU A 3 2.81 -19.73 -4.54
CA LEU A 3 2.13 -18.48 -4.23
C LEU A 3 1.15 -18.12 -5.36
N PRO A 4 0.07 -17.39 -5.07
CA PRO A 4 -0.88 -16.98 -6.10
C PRO A 4 -0.24 -15.94 -7.04
N GLU A 5 -0.54 -16.01 -8.33
CA GLU A 5 -0.28 -14.89 -9.23
C GLU A 5 -1.27 -13.76 -8.94
N LEU A 6 -0.78 -12.53 -8.89
CA LEU A 6 -1.56 -11.35 -8.52
C LEU A 6 -1.72 -10.39 -9.69
N ASP A 7 -2.85 -9.70 -9.75
CA ASP A 7 -3.00 -8.57 -10.66
C ASP A 7 -2.36 -7.31 -10.04
N TYR A 8 -2.54 -7.12 -8.73
CA TYR A 8 -2.00 -5.99 -7.97
C TYR A 8 -1.31 -6.46 -6.69
N LEU A 9 -0.18 -5.85 -6.36
CA LEU A 9 0.51 -6.04 -5.08
C LEU A 9 0.77 -4.69 -4.43
N VAL A 10 0.22 -4.50 -3.24
CA VAL A 10 0.49 -3.31 -2.42
C VAL A 10 1.71 -3.60 -1.56
N ILE A 11 2.74 -2.77 -1.71
CA ILE A 11 3.94 -2.80 -0.86
C ILE A 11 3.77 -1.75 0.23
N ALA A 12 3.67 -2.20 1.47
CA ALA A 12 3.49 -1.34 2.63
C ALA A 12 4.75 -1.33 3.50
N PRO A 13 5.30 -0.17 3.87
CA PRO A 13 6.40 -0.09 4.83
C PRO A 13 6.06 -0.78 6.15
N HIS A 14 4.87 -0.52 6.67
CA HIS A 14 4.36 -1.08 7.91
C HIS A 14 2.95 -1.65 7.74
N PRO A 15 2.52 -2.59 8.59
CA PRO A 15 1.13 -3.02 8.66
C PRO A 15 0.26 -1.85 9.16
N ASP A 16 -0.58 -1.30 8.32
CA ASP A 16 -1.53 -0.20 8.39
C ASP A 16 -1.41 0.79 7.21
N ASP A 17 -0.25 0.90 6.55
CA ASP A 17 -0.04 1.82 5.43
C ASP A 17 -0.90 1.50 4.21
N ALA A 18 -1.10 0.20 3.92
CA ALA A 18 -2.00 -0.24 2.85
C ALA A 18 -3.44 0.20 3.15
N GLU A 19 -3.86 0.08 4.41
CA GLU A 19 -5.18 0.50 4.87
C GLU A 19 -5.35 2.02 4.80
N LEU A 20 -4.33 2.77 5.17
CA LEU A 20 -4.35 4.24 5.08
C LEU A 20 -4.44 4.73 3.65
N GLY A 21 -3.60 4.20 2.76
CA GLY A 21 -3.41 4.74 1.41
C GLY A 21 -4.28 4.11 0.33
N VAL A 22 -4.66 2.83 0.45
CA VAL A 22 -5.16 2.04 -0.69
C VAL A 22 -6.39 1.18 -0.36
N ALA A 23 -6.87 1.13 0.89
CA ALA A 23 -7.93 0.20 1.29
C ALA A 23 -9.21 0.31 0.45
N GLY A 24 -9.67 1.52 0.15
CA GLY A 24 -10.84 1.71 -0.68
C GLY A 24 -10.64 1.20 -2.10
N THR A 25 -9.46 1.45 -2.67
CA THR A 25 -9.07 0.96 -3.99
C THR A 25 -8.90 -0.57 -4.00
N ILE A 26 -8.31 -1.17 -2.95
CA ILE A 26 -8.26 -2.63 -2.80
C ILE A 26 -9.67 -3.22 -2.87
N LEU A 27 -10.60 -2.68 -2.09
CA LEU A 27 -12.00 -3.15 -2.07
C LEU A 27 -12.69 -2.99 -3.42
N ALA A 28 -12.46 -1.86 -4.10
CA ALA A 28 -12.99 -1.63 -5.44
C ALA A 28 -12.44 -2.62 -6.47
N LEU A 29 -11.13 -2.90 -6.44
CA LEU A 29 -10.48 -3.90 -7.28
C LEU A 29 -11.00 -5.31 -6.98
N LYS A 30 -11.17 -5.67 -5.71
CA LYS A 30 -11.75 -6.95 -5.30
C LYS A 30 -13.19 -7.12 -5.78
N ALA A 31 -14.00 -6.07 -5.73
CA ALA A 31 -15.37 -6.07 -6.26
C ALA A 31 -15.41 -6.30 -7.80
N GLN A 32 -14.33 -5.93 -8.51
CA GLN A 32 -14.16 -6.17 -9.94
C GLN A 32 -13.54 -7.55 -10.27
N GLY A 33 -13.27 -8.38 -9.26
CA GLY A 33 -12.70 -9.72 -9.42
C GLY A 33 -11.18 -9.75 -9.59
N ALA A 34 -10.47 -8.65 -9.34
CA ALA A 34 -9.02 -8.62 -9.37
C ALA A 34 -8.40 -9.42 -8.23
N ARG A 35 -7.24 -10.04 -8.49
CA ARG A 35 -6.42 -10.69 -7.47
C ARG A 35 -5.46 -9.68 -6.87
N VAL A 36 -5.66 -9.37 -5.59
CA VAL A 36 -4.91 -8.33 -4.87
C VAL A 36 -4.16 -8.93 -3.69
N GLY A 37 -2.87 -8.61 -3.56
CA GLY A 37 -2.07 -8.96 -2.39
C GLY A 37 -1.55 -7.73 -1.67
N VAL A 38 -1.14 -7.93 -0.42
CA VAL A 38 -0.41 -6.94 0.39
C VAL A 38 0.88 -7.57 0.89
N LEU A 39 2.00 -6.87 0.73
CA LEU A 39 3.30 -7.25 1.28
C LEU A 39 3.78 -6.13 2.22
N ASP A 40 3.69 -6.40 3.51
CA ASP A 40 4.27 -5.54 4.52
C ASP A 40 5.80 -5.75 4.52
N LEU A 41 6.58 -4.69 4.50
CA LEU A 41 8.06 -4.78 4.47
C LEU A 41 8.63 -5.09 5.85
N THR A 42 8.01 -4.55 6.91
CA THR A 42 8.40 -4.72 8.32
C THR A 42 7.22 -5.18 9.17
N ASP A 43 7.45 -5.54 10.43
CA ASP A 43 6.38 -5.81 11.39
C ASP A 43 5.79 -4.54 12.03
N GLY A 44 6.37 -3.36 11.75
CA GLY A 44 5.93 -2.08 12.27
C GLY A 44 6.24 -1.84 13.75
N GLU A 45 6.91 -2.75 14.44
CA GLU A 45 7.20 -2.66 15.87
C GLU A 45 8.70 -2.44 16.15
N PRO A 46 9.04 -1.81 17.30
CA PRO A 46 8.18 -1.43 18.43
C PRO A 46 7.42 -0.13 18.22
N THR A 47 6.20 -0.05 18.80
CA THR A 47 5.40 1.18 18.90
C THR A 47 4.95 1.42 20.33
N PRO A 48 4.52 2.65 20.72
CA PRO A 48 4.20 2.97 22.12
C PRO A 48 3.10 2.13 22.76
N HIS A 49 2.12 1.67 21.97
CA HIS A 49 0.94 0.94 22.46
C HIS A 49 0.78 -0.43 21.81
N GLY A 50 1.75 -0.85 20.97
CA GLY A 50 1.75 -2.11 20.25
C GLY A 50 2.72 -3.15 20.80
N SER A 51 2.59 -4.35 20.27
CA SER A 51 3.58 -5.42 20.30
C SER A 51 3.47 -6.20 19.00
N ARG A 52 4.43 -7.06 18.69
CA ARG A 52 4.37 -7.91 17.49
C ARG A 52 3.10 -8.77 17.47
N GLU A 53 2.67 -9.28 18.60
CA GLU A 53 1.46 -10.11 18.74
C GLU A 53 0.20 -9.28 18.49
N ILE A 54 0.12 -8.09 19.10
CA ILE A 54 -1.00 -7.16 18.92
C ILE A 54 -1.07 -6.75 17.44
N ARG A 55 0.04 -6.26 16.87
CA ARG A 55 0.10 -5.82 15.48
C ARG A 55 -0.30 -6.92 14.51
N ARG A 56 0.16 -8.15 14.74
CA ARG A 56 -0.23 -9.30 13.92
C ARG A 56 -1.74 -9.56 13.98
N ALA A 57 -2.32 -9.55 15.17
CA ALA A 57 -3.77 -9.75 15.33
C ALA A 57 -4.59 -8.63 14.66
N GLU A 58 -4.14 -7.38 14.79
CA GLU A 58 -4.75 -6.22 14.11
C GLU A 58 -4.67 -6.37 12.58
N THR A 59 -3.49 -6.76 12.06
CA THR A 59 -3.26 -7.01 10.63
C THR A 59 -4.16 -8.13 10.10
N GLU A 60 -4.28 -9.24 10.83
CA GLU A 60 -5.16 -10.35 10.47
C GLU A 60 -6.64 -9.92 10.41
N ALA A 61 -7.08 -9.09 11.36
CA ALA A 61 -8.44 -8.55 11.38
C ALA A 61 -8.70 -7.61 10.19
N ALA A 62 -7.79 -6.69 9.90
CA ALA A 62 -7.87 -5.78 8.76
C ALA A 62 -7.86 -6.54 7.42
N THR A 63 -7.00 -7.55 7.30
CA THR A 63 -6.89 -8.41 6.11
C THR A 63 -8.22 -9.08 5.76
N LYS A 64 -8.97 -9.56 6.77
CA LYS A 64 -10.30 -10.15 6.57
C LYS A 64 -11.31 -9.14 5.99
N ILE A 65 -11.27 -7.90 6.45
CA ILE A 65 -12.15 -6.83 5.94
C ILE A 65 -11.79 -6.50 4.48
N LEU A 66 -10.49 -6.38 4.18
CA LEU A 66 -10.00 -6.09 2.82
C LEU A 66 -10.22 -7.24 1.83
N SER A 67 -10.40 -8.47 2.32
CA SER A 67 -10.61 -9.68 1.51
C SER A 67 -9.53 -9.88 0.44
N VAL A 68 -8.27 -9.54 0.76
CA VAL A 68 -7.15 -9.73 -0.17
C VAL A 68 -6.84 -11.22 -0.36
N ASP A 69 -6.34 -11.58 -1.55
CA ASP A 69 -6.05 -12.97 -1.91
C ASP A 69 -4.78 -13.49 -1.25
N TRP A 70 -3.90 -12.57 -0.86
CA TRP A 70 -2.65 -12.90 -0.19
C TRP A 70 -2.18 -11.72 0.66
N ARG A 71 -1.64 -12.02 1.84
CA ARG A 71 -0.86 -11.06 2.62
C ARG A 71 0.35 -11.75 3.22
N GLY A 72 1.50 -11.07 3.16
CA GLY A 72 2.74 -11.54 3.75
C GLY A 72 3.56 -10.42 4.33
N ASN A 73 4.64 -10.78 5.02
CA ASN A 73 5.59 -9.84 5.60
C ASN A 73 7.00 -10.22 5.14
N LEU A 74 7.75 -9.23 4.65
CA LEU A 74 9.11 -9.46 4.17
C LEU A 74 10.12 -9.61 5.32
N GLY A 75 9.77 -9.16 6.53
CA GLY A 75 10.59 -9.30 7.75
C GLY A 75 11.84 -8.44 7.73
N LEU A 76 11.81 -7.28 7.07
CA LEU A 76 12.86 -6.28 7.15
C LEU A 76 12.79 -5.54 8.50
N ALA A 77 13.91 -4.94 8.89
CA ALA A 77 13.98 -4.24 10.18
C ALA A 77 13.19 -2.93 10.15
N ASN A 78 12.24 -2.77 11.08
CA ASN A 78 11.50 -1.53 11.28
C ASN A 78 12.42 -0.40 11.77
N ARG A 79 12.15 0.84 11.40
CA ARG A 79 12.89 2.08 11.72
C ARG A 79 14.31 2.15 11.14
N SER A 80 14.70 1.17 10.36
CA SER A 80 16.01 1.10 9.71
C SER A 80 15.92 0.49 8.32
N LEU A 81 14.75 0.63 7.70
CA LEU A 81 14.53 0.16 6.33
C LEU A 81 15.49 0.86 5.37
N THR A 82 16.17 0.10 4.54
CA THR A 82 17.10 0.58 3.52
C THR A 82 16.84 -0.10 2.19
N ALA A 83 17.14 0.60 1.11
CA ALA A 83 17.12 0.03 -0.24
C ALA A 83 18.47 -0.60 -0.59
N ASP A 84 19.08 -1.35 0.36
CA ASP A 84 20.34 -2.05 0.16
C ASP A 84 20.19 -3.29 -0.73
N LEU A 85 21.29 -3.97 -0.98
CA LEU A 85 21.32 -5.11 -1.90
C LEU A 85 20.47 -6.29 -1.39
N GLU A 86 20.57 -6.61 -0.10
CA GLU A 86 19.83 -7.72 0.51
C GLU A 86 18.33 -7.47 0.45
N SER A 87 17.88 -6.28 0.85
CA SER A 87 16.46 -5.88 0.79
C SER A 87 15.92 -5.94 -0.64
N ARG A 88 16.72 -5.50 -1.64
CA ARG A 88 16.34 -5.59 -3.07
C ARG A 88 16.20 -7.02 -3.53
N GLU A 89 17.14 -7.90 -3.19
CA GLU A 89 17.07 -9.32 -3.54
C GLU A 89 15.83 -9.98 -2.95
N ARG A 90 15.54 -9.72 -1.69
CA ARG A 90 14.35 -10.27 -1.00
C ARG A 90 13.06 -9.79 -1.66
N LEU A 91 12.92 -8.48 -1.90
CA LEU A 91 11.72 -7.95 -2.56
C LEU A 91 11.62 -8.41 -4.01
N ALA A 92 12.70 -8.40 -4.78
CA ALA A 92 12.71 -8.88 -6.16
C ALA A 92 12.33 -10.37 -6.26
N GLY A 93 12.80 -11.18 -5.31
CA GLY A 93 12.40 -12.60 -5.19
C GLY A 93 10.91 -12.75 -4.93
N ALA A 94 10.32 -11.94 -4.04
CA ALA A 94 8.88 -11.94 -3.80
C ALA A 94 8.07 -11.52 -5.04
N LEU A 95 8.54 -10.50 -5.79
CA LEU A 95 7.91 -10.06 -7.04
C LEU A 95 7.90 -11.18 -8.10
N ARG A 96 8.98 -11.97 -8.21
CA ARG A 96 9.03 -13.12 -9.12
C ARG A 96 8.07 -14.24 -8.76
N GLN A 97 7.88 -14.46 -7.47
CA GLN A 97 7.01 -15.53 -6.97
C GLN A 97 5.52 -15.16 -7.07
N LEU A 98 5.18 -13.89 -6.76
CA LEU A 98 3.80 -13.39 -6.76
C LEU A 98 3.35 -12.88 -8.13
N ARG A 99 4.28 -12.56 -9.02
CA ARG A 99 4.07 -12.11 -10.41
C ARG A 99 3.03 -11.01 -10.58
N PRO A 100 3.05 -9.93 -9.76
CA PRO A 100 2.04 -8.88 -9.88
C PRO A 100 2.20 -8.12 -11.21
N ARG A 101 1.07 -7.80 -11.86
CA ARG A 101 1.09 -6.94 -13.04
C ARG A 101 1.36 -5.48 -12.67
N CYS A 102 0.81 -5.03 -11.55
CA CYS A 102 0.95 -3.66 -11.07
C CYS A 102 1.33 -3.63 -9.60
N LEU A 103 2.18 -2.68 -9.21
CA LEU A 103 2.58 -2.43 -7.83
C LEU A 103 1.92 -1.15 -7.33
N PHE A 104 1.49 -1.15 -6.06
CA PHE A 104 1.29 0.07 -5.29
C PHE A 104 2.47 0.23 -4.33
N ALA A 105 3.03 1.45 -4.25
CA ALA A 105 4.16 1.79 -3.41
C ALA A 105 3.89 3.09 -2.65
N PRO A 106 4.52 3.34 -1.48
CA PRO A 106 4.39 4.62 -0.81
C PRO A 106 5.01 5.74 -1.67
N TYR A 107 4.46 6.95 -1.53
CA TYR A 107 5.02 8.15 -2.15
C TYR A 107 6.44 8.40 -1.66
N TRP A 108 7.30 8.89 -2.53
CA TRP A 108 8.75 9.01 -2.32
C TRP A 108 9.20 10.20 -1.46
N GLU A 109 8.28 11.07 -1.06
CA GLU A 109 8.55 12.23 -0.21
C GLU A 109 7.71 12.14 1.05
N ASP A 110 8.36 11.90 2.18
CA ASP A 110 7.71 11.79 3.48
C ASP A 110 8.68 12.19 4.61
N ALA A 111 8.14 12.50 5.79
CA ALA A 111 8.92 12.64 7.02
C ALA A 111 9.36 11.29 7.59
N HIS A 112 8.65 10.19 7.27
CA HIS A 112 9.00 8.87 7.76
C HIS A 112 10.11 8.25 6.91
N PRO A 113 11.34 8.01 7.45
CA PRO A 113 12.46 7.50 6.67
C PRO A 113 12.16 6.15 6.01
N ASP A 114 11.43 5.25 6.69
CA ASP A 114 11.08 3.94 6.14
C ASP A 114 10.16 4.05 4.91
N HIS A 115 9.27 5.07 4.83
CA HIS A 115 8.44 5.29 3.65
C HIS A 115 9.27 5.69 2.43
N VAL A 116 10.21 6.61 2.64
CA VAL A 116 11.14 7.05 1.59
C VAL A 116 12.02 5.89 1.13
N ALA A 117 12.55 5.11 2.07
CA ALA A 117 13.35 3.93 1.78
C ALA A 117 12.54 2.85 1.04
N ALA A 118 11.29 2.60 1.45
CA ALA A 118 10.40 1.65 0.79
C ALA A 118 10.10 2.04 -0.65
N SER A 119 9.82 3.32 -0.93
CA SER A 119 9.64 3.80 -2.29
C SER A 119 10.85 3.50 -3.17
N SER A 120 12.04 3.85 -2.69
CA SER A 120 13.30 3.58 -3.40
C SER A 120 13.58 2.09 -3.56
N LEU A 121 13.23 1.28 -2.57
CA LEU A 121 13.38 -0.17 -2.59
C LEU A 121 12.48 -0.80 -3.66
N VAL A 122 11.22 -0.36 -3.77
CA VAL A 122 10.29 -0.86 -4.79
C VAL A 122 10.79 -0.54 -6.20
N ASP A 123 11.24 0.68 -6.45
CA ASP A 123 11.81 1.06 -7.76
C ASP A 123 13.00 0.17 -8.13
N ALA A 124 13.91 -0.04 -7.19
CA ALA A 124 15.10 -0.86 -7.41
C ALA A 124 14.75 -2.36 -7.58
N ALA A 125 13.86 -2.90 -6.75
CA ALA A 125 13.46 -4.31 -6.81
C ALA A 125 12.68 -4.64 -8.09
N ARG A 126 11.82 -3.73 -8.58
CA ARG A 126 11.14 -3.88 -9.88
C ARG A 126 12.15 -4.11 -11.00
N PHE A 127 13.22 -3.31 -11.04
CA PHE A 127 14.28 -3.48 -12.05
C PHE A 127 15.01 -4.82 -11.87
N TRP A 128 15.34 -5.19 -10.62
CA TRP A 128 16.07 -6.42 -10.33
C TRP A 128 15.27 -7.67 -10.66
N ALA A 129 13.97 -7.67 -10.44
CA ALA A 129 13.11 -8.81 -10.69
C ALA A 129 13.10 -9.26 -12.17
N LYS A 130 13.44 -8.39 -13.13
CA LYS A 130 13.54 -8.76 -14.56
C LYS A 130 14.89 -9.37 -14.98
N LEU A 131 15.94 -9.28 -14.15
CA LEU A 131 17.30 -9.69 -14.54
C LEU A 131 17.37 -11.21 -14.70
N THR A 132 17.98 -11.68 -15.82
CA THR A 132 18.03 -13.11 -16.15
C THR A 132 19.24 -13.86 -15.58
N LYS A 133 20.35 -13.16 -15.30
CA LYS A 133 21.59 -13.75 -14.79
C LYS A 133 21.74 -13.44 -13.29
N THR A 134 20.88 -14.00 -12.46
CA THR A 134 20.86 -13.83 -11.00
C THR A 134 20.46 -15.13 -10.33
N ASN A 135 20.76 -15.24 -9.03
CA ASN A 135 20.34 -16.36 -8.19
C ASN A 135 18.97 -16.12 -7.52
N LEU A 136 18.20 -15.13 -7.99
CA LEU A 136 16.88 -14.84 -7.44
C LEU A 136 15.92 -15.99 -7.70
N PRO A 137 15.05 -16.35 -6.74
CA PRO A 137 14.07 -17.40 -6.92
C PRO A 137 13.03 -17.02 -7.96
N GLY A 138 12.52 -18.01 -8.69
CA GLY A 138 11.48 -17.84 -9.70
C GLY A 138 11.96 -17.25 -11.02
N GLU A 139 11.08 -17.31 -12.03
CA GLU A 139 11.35 -16.78 -13.35
C GLU A 139 11.39 -15.25 -13.36
N PRO A 140 12.21 -14.62 -14.22
CA PRO A 140 12.22 -13.17 -14.38
C PRO A 140 10.82 -12.60 -14.57
N HIS A 141 10.54 -11.50 -13.86
CA HIS A 141 9.26 -10.82 -13.92
C HIS A 141 9.44 -9.31 -13.85
N TYR A 142 8.65 -8.56 -14.60
CA TYR A 142 8.68 -7.10 -14.59
C TYR A 142 7.27 -6.53 -14.46
N PRO A 143 6.87 -6.08 -13.26
CA PRO A 143 5.59 -5.39 -13.09
C PRO A 143 5.45 -4.22 -14.06
N GLU A 144 4.31 -4.14 -14.77
CA GLU A 144 4.10 -3.15 -15.83
C GLU A 144 4.13 -1.71 -15.31
N ARG A 145 3.58 -1.49 -14.10
CA ARG A 145 3.42 -0.15 -13.50
C ARG A 145 3.73 -0.14 -12.02
N ILE A 146 4.16 1.04 -11.52
CA ILE A 146 4.15 1.40 -10.11
C ILE A 146 3.22 2.58 -9.93
N ILE A 147 2.28 2.46 -9.02
CA ILE A 147 1.32 3.48 -8.61
C ILE A 147 1.68 3.89 -7.18
N TYR A 148 1.91 5.18 -6.94
CA TYR A 148 2.32 5.68 -5.63
C TYR A 148 1.11 6.21 -4.87
N TYR A 149 0.90 5.71 -3.65
CA TYR A 149 -0.18 6.11 -2.75
C TYR A 149 0.31 7.07 -1.65
N PHE A 150 -0.60 7.83 -1.07
CA PHE A 150 -0.27 8.91 -0.13
C PHE A 150 -0.57 8.52 1.32
N THR A 151 0.40 7.90 2.01
CA THR A 151 0.43 7.74 3.48
C THR A 151 1.44 8.71 4.10
N ILE A 152 1.37 9.96 3.70
CA ILE A 152 2.40 10.95 3.94
C ILE A 152 2.21 11.58 5.33
N HIS A 153 3.27 11.59 6.14
CA HIS A 153 3.32 12.26 7.44
C HIS A 153 3.58 13.76 7.32
N LEU A 154 4.20 14.21 6.22
CA LEU A 154 4.35 15.62 5.91
C LEU A 154 2.98 16.23 5.56
N ARG A 155 2.81 17.51 5.92
CA ARG A 155 1.63 18.30 5.52
C ARG A 155 1.84 18.93 4.15
N ILE A 156 2.13 18.09 3.15
CA ILE A 156 2.28 18.46 1.75
C ILE A 156 1.04 18.06 0.96
N HIS A 157 0.87 18.66 -0.19
CA HIS A 157 -0.24 18.41 -1.09
C HIS A 157 0.26 18.09 -2.51
N PRO A 158 0.83 16.89 -2.74
CA PRO A 158 1.27 16.51 -4.07
C PRO A 158 0.07 16.50 -5.03
N ARG A 159 0.29 16.93 -6.27
CA ARG A 159 -0.75 16.81 -7.31
C ARG A 159 -0.84 15.36 -7.75
N PRO A 160 -1.98 14.67 -7.56
CA PRO A 160 -2.12 13.30 -8.02
C PRO A 160 -2.20 13.21 -9.55
N SER A 161 -1.81 12.07 -10.11
CA SER A 161 -2.05 11.74 -11.51
C SER A 161 -3.51 11.40 -11.75
N PHE A 162 -4.16 10.75 -10.78
CA PHE A 162 -5.58 10.39 -10.80
C PHE A 162 -6.08 10.13 -9.37
N VAL A 163 -7.39 10.08 -9.23
CA VAL A 163 -8.09 9.74 -7.98
C VAL A 163 -9.06 8.61 -8.29
N VAL A 164 -9.11 7.60 -7.42
CA VAL A 164 -10.07 6.48 -7.52
C VAL A 164 -11.28 6.78 -6.65
N ASP A 165 -12.49 6.63 -7.21
CA ASP A 165 -13.73 6.70 -6.45
C ASP A 165 -13.83 5.50 -5.50
N ILE A 166 -13.91 5.78 -4.21
CA ILE A 166 -14.07 4.79 -3.14
C ILE A 166 -15.35 5.00 -2.34
N SER A 167 -16.30 5.76 -2.87
CA SER A 167 -17.52 6.15 -2.14
C SER A 167 -18.28 4.94 -1.60
N SER A 168 -18.38 3.86 -2.36
CA SER A 168 -19.03 2.62 -1.95
C SER A 168 -18.24 1.79 -0.94
N HIS A 169 -16.97 2.15 -0.69
CA HIS A 169 -16.03 1.36 0.12
C HIS A 169 -15.49 2.11 1.35
N ILE A 170 -15.88 3.36 1.54
CA ILE A 170 -15.32 4.19 2.61
C ILE A 170 -15.56 3.59 4.00
N ASP A 171 -16.72 3.04 4.27
CA ASP A 171 -17.03 2.51 5.60
C ASP A 171 -16.22 1.22 5.89
N ALA A 172 -16.02 0.36 4.89
CA ALA A 172 -15.16 -0.81 5.03
C ALA A 172 -13.68 -0.42 5.19
N LYS A 173 -13.20 0.61 4.46
CA LYS A 173 -11.88 1.21 4.70
C LYS A 173 -11.72 1.66 6.15
N MET A 174 -12.69 2.42 6.67
CA MET A 174 -12.64 2.91 8.05
C MET A 174 -12.69 1.78 9.08
N GLN A 175 -13.43 0.71 8.81
CA GLN A 175 -13.44 -0.50 9.65
C GLN A 175 -12.08 -1.20 9.64
N ALA A 176 -11.43 -1.34 8.48
CA ALA A 176 -10.09 -1.93 8.38
C ALA A 176 -9.06 -1.13 9.18
N LEU A 177 -9.08 0.21 9.09
CA LEU A 177 -8.23 1.10 9.87
C LEU A 177 -8.50 0.99 11.37
N ALA A 178 -9.76 0.87 11.78
CA ALA A 178 -10.13 0.74 13.19
C ALA A 178 -9.67 -0.58 13.83
N CYS A 179 -9.26 -1.57 13.02
CA CYS A 179 -8.61 -2.79 13.54
C CYS A 179 -7.26 -2.48 14.19
N TYR A 180 -6.52 -1.48 13.69
CA TYR A 180 -5.23 -1.07 14.25
C TYR A 180 -5.41 -0.13 15.45
N ARG A 181 -6.02 -0.65 16.51
CA ARG A 181 -6.32 0.11 17.74
C ARG A 181 -5.07 0.69 18.37
N SER A 182 -3.99 -0.11 18.43
CA SER A 182 -2.70 0.30 19.00
C SER A 182 -2.06 1.47 18.26
N GLN A 183 -2.48 1.74 17.00
CA GLN A 183 -1.92 2.80 16.16
C GLN A 183 -2.80 4.04 16.09
N PHE A 184 -4.12 3.86 16.02
CA PHE A 184 -5.04 4.95 15.68
C PHE A 184 -6.00 5.33 16.83
N ILE A 185 -6.11 4.51 17.88
CA ILE A 185 -7.08 4.69 18.96
C ILE A 185 -6.40 4.81 20.32
N GLU A 186 -5.59 3.83 20.69
CA GLU A 186 -4.96 3.78 22.01
C GLU A 186 -3.90 4.87 22.17
N GLY A 187 -3.99 5.65 23.25
CA GLY A 187 -3.10 6.78 23.51
C GLY A 187 -3.23 7.94 22.51
N ARG A 188 -4.26 7.95 21.66
CA ARG A 188 -4.54 9.05 20.72
C ARG A 188 -5.58 10.01 21.27
N PRO A 189 -5.57 11.29 20.87
CA PRO A 189 -6.62 12.24 21.24
C PRO A 189 -8.00 11.71 20.83
N THR A 190 -8.94 11.82 21.75
CA THR A 190 -10.34 11.43 21.54
C THR A 190 -11.22 12.62 21.15
N THR A 191 -10.71 13.85 21.29
CA THR A 191 -11.39 15.06 20.87
C THR A 191 -11.32 15.19 19.33
N PRO A 192 -12.43 15.37 18.65
CA PRO A 192 -12.46 15.59 17.20
C PRO A 192 -11.62 16.81 16.74
N PRO A 193 -10.99 16.72 15.55
CA PRO A 193 -10.95 15.55 14.70
C PRO A 193 -9.94 14.50 15.21
N THR A 194 -10.41 13.29 15.40
CA THR A 194 -9.56 12.11 15.68
C THR A 194 -8.70 11.74 14.47
N VAL A 195 -7.74 10.82 14.63
CA VAL A 195 -6.92 10.33 13.53
C VAL A 195 -7.78 9.73 12.43
N LEU A 196 -8.79 8.90 12.79
CA LEU A 196 -9.68 8.27 11.82
C LEU A 196 -10.58 9.28 11.11
N GLU A 197 -11.08 10.29 11.81
CA GLU A 197 -11.85 11.38 11.18
C GLU A 197 -11.00 12.16 10.17
N ASN A 198 -9.76 12.48 10.51
CA ASN A 198 -8.83 13.12 9.57
C ASN A 198 -8.57 12.27 8.30
N VAL A 199 -8.52 10.94 8.42
CA VAL A 199 -8.40 10.06 7.25
C VAL A 199 -9.67 10.13 6.40
N ARG A 200 -10.84 10.08 7.03
CA ARG A 200 -12.14 10.19 6.34
C ARG A 200 -12.30 11.55 5.64
N ASP A 201 -11.89 12.62 6.28
CA ASP A 201 -11.97 13.98 5.72
C ASP A 201 -11.04 14.16 4.52
N ARG A 202 -9.83 13.61 4.58
CA ARG A 202 -8.92 13.58 3.41
C ARG A 202 -9.53 12.81 2.24
N ALA A 203 -10.15 11.67 2.49
CA ALA A 203 -10.84 10.91 1.46
C ALA A 203 -12.03 11.69 0.87
N ARG A 204 -12.77 12.43 1.70
CA ARG A 204 -13.86 13.33 1.25
C ARG A 204 -13.32 14.47 0.37
N TYR A 205 -12.21 15.08 0.75
CA TYR A 205 -11.57 16.11 -0.05
C TYR A 205 -11.20 15.62 -1.45
N TRP A 206 -10.59 14.43 -1.55
CA TRP A 206 -10.23 13.86 -2.84
C TRP A 206 -11.44 13.40 -3.65
N GLY A 207 -12.50 12.92 -3.00
CA GLY A 207 -13.77 12.64 -3.66
C GLY A 207 -14.39 13.90 -4.25
N TRP A 208 -14.41 15.00 -3.49
CA TRP A 208 -14.87 16.32 -3.98
C TRP A 208 -14.10 16.73 -5.24
N ALA A 209 -12.79 16.51 -5.29
CA ALA A 209 -11.95 16.91 -6.43
C ALA A 209 -12.35 16.23 -7.76
N ILE A 210 -13.04 15.09 -7.72
CA ILE A 210 -13.56 14.36 -8.89
C ILE A 210 -15.09 14.25 -8.93
N GLY A 211 -15.79 14.99 -8.05
CA GLY A 211 -17.27 15.04 -8.04
C GLY A 211 -17.95 13.83 -7.44
N VAL A 212 -17.30 13.09 -6.54
CA VAL A 212 -17.85 11.91 -5.84
C VAL A 212 -17.77 12.08 -4.32
N GLY A 213 -18.31 11.12 -3.57
CA GLY A 213 -18.35 11.19 -2.11
C GLY A 213 -16.99 11.08 -1.44
N PHE A 214 -16.17 10.11 -1.87
CA PHE A 214 -14.85 9.83 -1.31
C PHE A 214 -13.89 9.33 -2.39
N GLY A 215 -12.61 9.70 -2.29
CA GLY A 215 -11.57 9.33 -3.24
C GLY A 215 -10.25 8.95 -2.58
N GLU A 216 -9.46 8.16 -3.26
CA GLU A 216 -8.06 7.87 -2.94
C GLU A 216 -7.16 8.41 -4.06
N PRO A 217 -6.20 9.30 -3.73
CA PRO A 217 -5.30 9.91 -4.71
C PRO A 217 -4.09 9.04 -4.98
N PHE A 218 -3.66 9.03 -6.24
CA PHE A 218 -2.48 8.30 -6.69
C PHE A 218 -1.62 9.12 -7.63
N LEU A 219 -0.32 8.82 -7.62
CA LEU A 219 0.62 9.44 -8.53
C LEU A 219 1.39 8.37 -9.32
N MET A 220 1.72 8.68 -10.55
CA MET A 220 2.59 7.87 -11.40
C MET A 220 3.77 8.70 -11.88
N ARG A 221 4.96 8.11 -11.94
CA ARG A 221 6.15 8.74 -12.52
C ARG A 221 6.19 8.58 -14.05
N GLU A 222 5.59 7.51 -14.54
CA GLU A 222 5.49 7.20 -15.96
C GLU A 222 4.11 7.63 -16.49
N GLU A 223 4.04 8.13 -17.73
CA GLU A 223 2.78 8.52 -18.36
C GLU A 223 1.85 7.31 -18.50
N VAL A 224 0.54 7.57 -18.37
CA VAL A 224 -0.50 6.58 -18.57
C VAL A 224 -0.88 6.57 -20.06
N GLY A 225 -0.48 5.52 -20.79
CA GLY A 225 -0.94 5.30 -22.15
C GLY A 225 -2.39 4.82 -22.18
N LEU A 226 -3.28 5.57 -22.83
CA LEU A 226 -4.68 5.19 -23.03
C LEU A 226 -4.85 4.60 -24.44
N ARG A 227 -5.63 3.53 -24.56
CA ARG A 227 -6.02 2.97 -25.86
C ARG A 227 -7.15 3.77 -26.52
N SER A 228 -7.96 4.43 -25.71
CA SER A 228 -9.09 5.25 -26.14
C SER A 228 -9.35 6.37 -25.14
N LEU A 229 -9.86 7.51 -25.59
CA LEU A 229 -10.38 8.56 -24.70
C LEU A 229 -11.62 8.10 -23.90
N ARG A 230 -12.26 6.99 -24.30
CA ARG A 230 -13.34 6.36 -23.52
C ARG A 230 -12.85 5.80 -22.18
N ASP A 231 -11.55 5.56 -22.06
CA ASP A 231 -10.94 5.10 -20.78
C ASP A 231 -10.89 6.24 -19.73
N LEU A 232 -11.24 7.47 -20.12
CA LEU A 232 -11.31 8.65 -19.23
C LEU A 232 -12.71 8.96 -18.69
N VAL A 233 -13.76 8.29 -19.18
CA VAL A 233 -15.17 8.56 -18.86
C VAL A 233 -15.93 7.28 -18.56
#